data_4065f0784a6bb5206c7a1adc55146af6
#
_entry.id   4065f0784a6bb5206c7a1adc55146af6
#
_cell.length_a   1.000
_cell.length_b   1.000
_cell.length_c   1.000
_cell.angle_alpha   90.00
_cell.angle_beta   90.00
_cell.angle_gamma   90.00
#
_symmetry.space_group_name_H-M   'P 1'
#
loop_
_entity.id
_entity.type
_entity.pdbx_description
1 polymer ?
#
loop_
_entity_poly.entity_id
_entity_poly.type
_entity_poly.pdbx_seq_one_letter_code
_entity_poly.pdbx_strand_id
1 'polypeptide(L)'
;MLPKSRIISALLVGLGVALVVAGLVAPRFLLGDGRMPLDLENTTYTLYDENGTVKGDKTGVTRQLHMEIQNPANDEMVSLRVGDTLFQGNDGSDFDSLVSASTWSWEMDRVTGEPLDSATLSTVMVMPPAHVEMAGPWFKLPVEGAVDTRAEQVEVFDPILRATAPAILAGADKVNGVVLTYQQMVEPTNLATKYAALNNTKMVTDEEGNTEQLFLTYRADRLLHYESNTGVLVGIQEDVDLYYADRDGNRTEDYVTYSAQTEGDEQRQDALADIPSQSESQTVTIIVMVVGALIAVVGLIGALRPDRRQAASVSRAEPKD
;
A
#
# COMPACT_ATOMS: atom_id res chain seq x y z
N MET A 1 56.73 -17.14 10.24
CA MET A 1 55.67 -16.91 9.24
C MET A 1 54.61 -17.97 9.40
N LEU A 2 53.33 -17.57 9.52
CA LEU A 2 52.22 -18.53 9.61
C LEU A 2 52.12 -19.33 8.30
N PRO A 3 51.88 -20.66 8.37
CA PRO A 3 51.70 -21.47 7.17
C PRO A 3 50.54 -20.97 6.31
N LYS A 4 50.75 -20.96 4.99
CA LYS A 4 49.74 -20.43 4.02
C LYS A 4 48.36 -21.06 4.22
N SER A 5 48.29 -22.34 4.63
CA SER A 5 47.04 -23.04 4.92
C SER A 5 46.26 -22.41 6.07
N ARG A 6 46.89 -21.93 7.14
CA ARG A 6 46.27 -21.29 8.28
C ARG A 6 45.74 -19.91 7.92
N ILE A 7 46.43 -19.16 7.04
CA ILE A 7 45.97 -17.87 6.57
C ILE A 7 44.68 -18.06 5.74
N ILE A 8 44.69 -19.05 4.83
CA ILE A 8 43.48 -19.34 4.02
C ILE A 8 42.31 -19.77 4.91
N SER A 9 42.57 -20.62 5.91
CA SER A 9 41.51 -21.06 6.85
C SER A 9 40.94 -19.90 7.66
N ALA A 10 41.79 -18.98 8.14
CA ALA A 10 41.35 -17.79 8.85
C ALA A 10 40.50 -16.86 7.97
N LEU A 11 40.90 -16.70 6.69
CA LEU A 11 40.11 -15.92 5.71
C LEU A 11 38.74 -16.56 5.42
N LEU A 12 38.68 -17.89 5.31
CA LEU A 12 37.41 -18.62 5.11
C LEU A 12 36.50 -18.48 6.32
N VAL A 13 37.01 -18.54 7.55
CA VAL A 13 36.20 -18.29 8.74
C VAL A 13 35.67 -16.87 8.74
N GLY A 14 36.54 -15.88 8.45
CA GLY A 14 36.14 -14.48 8.39
C GLY A 14 35.06 -14.22 7.34
N LEU A 15 35.24 -14.78 6.14
CA LEU A 15 34.25 -14.67 5.06
C LEU A 15 32.91 -15.34 5.42
N GLY A 16 32.96 -16.55 5.99
CA GLY A 16 31.77 -17.27 6.41
C GLY A 16 30.98 -16.53 7.48
N VAL A 17 31.66 -15.96 8.48
CA VAL A 17 31.03 -15.12 9.50
C VAL A 17 30.45 -13.85 8.90
N ALA A 18 31.17 -13.19 7.99
CA ALA A 18 30.68 -12.00 7.30
C ALA A 18 29.39 -12.28 6.50
N LEU A 19 29.32 -13.43 5.80
CA LEU A 19 28.10 -13.85 5.07
C LEU A 19 26.94 -14.16 6.02
N VAL A 20 27.18 -14.79 7.17
CA VAL A 20 26.13 -15.03 8.16
C VAL A 20 25.60 -13.71 8.72
N VAL A 21 26.49 -12.78 9.06
CA VAL A 21 26.08 -11.43 9.54
C VAL A 21 25.33 -10.66 8.44
N ALA A 22 25.85 -10.71 7.20
CA ALA A 22 25.16 -10.11 6.06
C ALA A 22 23.75 -10.69 5.88
N GLY A 23 23.58 -12.03 5.96
CA GLY A 23 22.27 -12.67 5.91
C GLY A 23 21.33 -12.26 7.02
N LEU A 24 21.81 -12.05 8.25
CA LEU A 24 20.99 -11.59 9.37
C LEU A 24 20.54 -10.13 9.21
N VAL A 25 21.33 -9.32 8.53
CA VAL A 25 21.05 -7.88 8.35
C VAL A 25 20.36 -7.61 7.01
N ALA A 26 20.53 -8.49 6.01
CA ALA A 26 19.96 -8.36 4.66
C ALA A 26 18.44 -8.11 4.63
N PRO A 27 17.60 -8.76 5.47
CA PRO A 27 16.16 -8.49 5.44
C PRO A 27 15.81 -7.00 5.62
N ARG A 28 16.55 -6.29 6.46
CA ARG A 28 16.36 -4.85 6.69
C ARG A 28 16.64 -4.00 5.44
N PHE A 29 17.53 -4.48 4.56
CA PHE A 29 17.89 -3.75 3.33
C PHE A 29 17.15 -4.25 2.10
N LEU A 30 16.69 -5.50 2.10
CA LEU A 30 16.01 -6.13 0.96
C LEU A 30 14.48 -5.99 1.05
N LEU A 31 13.91 -6.01 2.27
CA LEU A 31 12.47 -5.82 2.50
C LEU A 31 12.09 -4.35 2.60
N GLY A 32 13.09 -3.47 2.54
CA GLY A 32 12.89 -2.05 2.78
C GLY A 32 12.69 -1.72 4.27
N ASP A 33 12.60 -0.47 4.53
CA ASP A 33 12.41 0.12 5.86
C ASP A 33 10.96 0.63 6.05
N GLY A 34 10.02 0.02 5.33
CA GLY A 34 8.62 0.42 5.32
C GLY A 34 8.31 1.62 4.42
N ARG A 35 9.30 2.10 3.66
CA ARG A 35 9.07 3.21 2.72
C ARG A 35 8.26 2.78 1.52
N MET A 36 7.45 3.70 1.01
CA MET A 36 6.80 3.54 -0.29
C MET A 36 7.86 3.46 -1.40
N PRO A 37 7.86 2.41 -2.26
CA PRO A 37 8.71 2.36 -3.45
C PRO A 37 8.42 3.55 -4.38
N LEU A 38 9.45 4.06 -5.08
CA LEU A 38 9.30 5.19 -6.01
C LEU A 38 9.17 4.75 -7.48
N ASP A 39 9.33 3.47 -7.73
CA ASP A 39 9.31 2.82 -9.05
C ASP A 39 8.06 1.95 -9.27
N LEU A 40 6.97 2.28 -8.59
CA LEU A 40 5.69 1.61 -8.79
C LEU A 40 5.14 1.92 -10.19
N GLU A 41 4.82 0.89 -10.97
CA GLU A 41 4.29 1.00 -12.34
C GLU A 41 2.78 0.73 -12.39
N ASN A 42 2.29 -0.26 -11.62
CA ASN A 42 0.89 -0.68 -11.60
C ASN A 42 0.06 0.08 -10.56
N THR A 43 -0.21 1.34 -10.83
CA THR A 43 -0.83 2.30 -9.90
C THR A 43 -2.25 2.72 -10.29
N THR A 44 -2.87 1.97 -11.21
CA THR A 44 -4.27 2.20 -11.63
C THR A 44 -5.17 1.13 -11.04
N TYR A 45 -6.21 1.56 -10.34
CA TYR A 45 -7.23 0.71 -9.73
C TYR A 45 -8.55 0.95 -10.44
N THR A 46 -9.03 -0.04 -11.19
CA THR A 46 -10.31 0.01 -11.89
C THR A 46 -11.31 -0.88 -11.17
N LEU A 47 -12.46 -0.32 -10.83
CA LEU A 47 -13.57 -0.98 -10.18
C LEU A 47 -14.80 -0.85 -11.08
N TYR A 48 -15.45 -1.98 -11.43
CA TYR A 48 -16.61 -1.98 -12.30
C TYR A 48 -17.77 -2.78 -11.68
N ASP A 49 -18.95 -2.17 -11.66
CA ASP A 49 -20.21 -2.82 -11.32
C ASP A 49 -21.19 -2.72 -12.49
N GLU A 50 -21.50 -3.86 -13.13
CA GLU A 50 -22.50 -3.94 -14.21
C GLU A 50 -23.91 -3.59 -13.75
N ASN A 51 -24.19 -3.70 -12.45
CA ASN A 51 -25.49 -3.44 -11.84
C ASN A 51 -25.57 -2.05 -11.21
N GLY A 52 -24.47 -1.30 -11.23
CA GLY A 52 -24.40 0.03 -10.68
C GLY A 52 -25.44 0.97 -11.32
N THR A 53 -25.89 1.93 -10.55
CA THR A 53 -26.92 2.88 -10.98
C THR A 53 -26.44 4.32 -10.94
N VAL A 54 -26.87 5.11 -11.91
CA VAL A 54 -26.68 6.57 -11.92
C VAL A 54 -28.05 7.22 -12.07
N LYS A 55 -28.42 8.06 -11.12
CA LYS A 55 -29.75 8.73 -11.03
C LYS A 55 -30.93 7.76 -11.11
N GLY A 56 -30.76 6.57 -10.51
CA GLY A 56 -31.75 5.50 -10.51
C GLY A 56 -31.75 4.60 -11.74
N ASP A 57 -31.07 4.98 -12.81
CA ASP A 57 -30.95 4.15 -14.02
C ASP A 57 -29.83 3.12 -13.89
N LYS A 58 -30.14 1.85 -14.15
CA LYS A 58 -29.19 0.75 -14.15
C LYS A 58 -28.35 0.76 -15.41
N THR A 59 -27.19 1.40 -15.36
CA THR A 59 -26.33 1.63 -16.53
C THR A 59 -24.93 1.01 -16.38
N GLY A 60 -24.63 0.46 -15.21
CA GLY A 60 -23.29 0.15 -14.78
C GLY A 60 -22.53 1.39 -14.30
N VAL A 61 -21.53 1.17 -13.46
CA VAL A 61 -20.67 2.22 -12.91
C VAL A 61 -19.23 1.74 -12.93
N THR A 62 -18.33 2.58 -13.45
CA THR A 62 -16.88 2.36 -13.39
C THR A 62 -16.26 3.46 -12.55
N ARG A 63 -15.49 3.08 -11.51
CA ARG A 63 -14.58 3.99 -10.81
C ARG A 63 -13.14 3.65 -11.17
N GLN A 64 -12.35 4.66 -11.48
CA GLN A 64 -10.93 4.50 -11.74
C GLN A 64 -10.13 5.46 -10.85
N LEU A 65 -9.20 4.88 -10.10
CA LEU A 65 -8.19 5.61 -9.35
C LEU A 65 -6.83 5.40 -10.04
N HIS A 66 -6.15 6.49 -10.35
CA HIS A 66 -4.80 6.43 -10.91
C HIS A 66 -3.86 7.26 -10.06
N MET A 67 -2.91 6.59 -9.40
CA MET A 67 -1.89 7.23 -8.57
C MET A 67 -0.62 7.43 -9.38
N GLU A 68 -0.04 8.61 -9.30
CA GLU A 68 1.23 8.97 -9.94
C GLU A 68 2.18 9.53 -8.89
N ILE A 69 3.40 9.04 -8.88
CA ILE A 69 4.49 9.58 -8.06
C ILE A 69 5.12 10.74 -8.80
N GLN A 70 5.18 11.90 -8.14
CA GLN A 70 5.73 13.13 -8.71
C GLN A 70 6.93 13.65 -7.92
N ASN A 71 7.65 14.59 -8.50
CA ASN A 71 8.68 15.34 -7.78
C ASN A 71 8.06 16.52 -7.01
N PRO A 72 8.59 16.82 -5.80
CA PRO A 72 9.75 16.23 -5.17
C PRO A 72 9.49 14.83 -4.58
N ALA A 73 10.45 13.92 -4.74
CA ALA A 73 10.49 12.62 -4.11
C ALA A 73 11.92 12.33 -3.63
N ASN A 74 12.08 11.89 -2.39
CA ASN A 74 13.36 11.60 -1.77
C ASN A 74 13.23 10.46 -0.73
N ASP A 75 14.23 10.29 0.13
CA ASP A 75 14.22 9.22 1.14
C ASP A 75 13.17 9.44 2.25
N GLU A 76 12.71 10.64 2.50
CA GLU A 76 11.80 10.98 3.59
C GLU A 76 10.37 11.21 3.11
N MET A 77 10.20 11.84 1.94
CA MET A 77 8.92 12.28 1.44
C MET A 77 8.69 11.93 -0.03
N VAL A 78 7.43 11.90 -0.43
CA VAL A 78 7.00 11.73 -1.81
C VAL A 78 5.79 12.62 -2.11
N SER A 79 5.78 13.22 -3.30
CA SER A 79 4.60 13.92 -3.82
C SER A 79 3.75 12.93 -4.60
N LEU A 80 2.48 12.83 -4.28
CA LEU A 80 1.50 12.02 -4.98
C LEU A 80 0.51 12.88 -5.74
N ARG A 81 0.09 12.36 -6.89
CA ARG A 81 -1.06 12.84 -7.64
C ARG A 81 -1.99 11.68 -7.90
N VAL A 82 -3.25 11.84 -7.57
CA VAL A 82 -4.28 10.81 -7.76
C VAL A 82 -5.42 11.38 -8.58
N GLY A 83 -5.65 10.79 -9.75
CA GLY A 83 -6.88 10.96 -10.51
C GLY A 83 -7.94 10.02 -9.94
N ASP A 84 -9.14 10.55 -9.65
CA ASP A 84 -10.31 9.78 -9.22
C ASP A 84 -11.47 10.13 -10.16
N THR A 85 -11.88 9.16 -10.97
CA THR A 85 -12.92 9.33 -11.97
C THR A 85 -14.03 8.31 -11.78
N LEU A 86 -15.25 8.75 -11.98
CA LEU A 86 -16.45 7.93 -11.94
C LEU A 86 -17.22 8.08 -13.25
N PHE A 87 -17.46 6.97 -13.93
CA PHE A 87 -18.15 6.90 -15.20
C PHE A 87 -19.44 6.08 -15.10
N GLN A 88 -20.40 6.43 -15.90
CA GLN A 88 -21.57 5.63 -16.18
C GLN A 88 -21.21 4.60 -17.25
N GLY A 89 -21.54 3.32 -17.04
CA GLY A 89 -21.15 2.22 -17.92
C GLY A 89 -19.75 1.69 -17.68
N ASN A 90 -19.26 0.89 -18.63
CA ASN A 90 -17.95 0.25 -18.54
C ASN A 90 -16.88 0.90 -19.45
N ASP A 91 -17.24 1.93 -20.20
CA ASP A 91 -16.31 2.68 -21.05
C ASP A 91 -15.85 3.96 -20.34
N GLY A 92 -14.72 3.86 -19.65
CA GLY A 92 -14.12 4.98 -18.91
C GLY A 92 -13.43 6.02 -19.80
N SER A 93 -13.59 5.97 -21.12
CA SER A 93 -12.95 6.90 -22.06
C SER A 93 -13.89 7.97 -22.63
N ASP A 94 -15.22 7.78 -22.50
CA ASP A 94 -16.21 8.70 -23.03
C ASP A 94 -16.52 9.82 -22.03
N PHE A 95 -16.22 11.06 -22.43
CA PHE A 95 -16.51 12.24 -21.61
C PHE A 95 -18.00 12.41 -21.31
N ASP A 96 -18.88 11.97 -22.23
CA ASP A 96 -20.33 12.06 -22.05
C ASP A 96 -20.85 11.11 -20.96
N SER A 97 -20.09 10.06 -20.65
CA SER A 97 -20.36 9.11 -19.56
C SER A 97 -19.79 9.54 -18.21
N LEU A 98 -19.05 10.64 -18.15
CA LEU A 98 -18.37 11.11 -16.95
C LEU A 98 -19.38 11.62 -15.92
N VAL A 99 -19.45 10.95 -14.77
CA VAL A 99 -20.27 11.37 -13.61
C VAL A 99 -19.51 12.36 -12.75
N SER A 100 -18.24 12.05 -12.44
CA SER A 100 -17.37 12.93 -11.69
C SER A 100 -15.91 12.67 -12.02
N ALA A 101 -15.09 13.72 -11.92
CA ALA A 101 -13.64 13.60 -11.97
C ALA A 101 -12.98 14.59 -11.03
N SER A 102 -11.97 14.12 -10.33
CA SER A 102 -11.15 14.92 -9.45
C SER A 102 -9.68 14.53 -9.55
N THR A 103 -8.81 15.46 -9.21
CA THR A 103 -7.37 15.22 -9.09
C THR A 103 -6.93 15.76 -7.74
N TRP A 104 -6.34 14.88 -6.96
CA TRP A 104 -5.75 15.15 -5.67
C TRP A 104 -4.24 15.23 -5.81
N SER A 105 -3.59 16.21 -5.18
CA SER A 105 -2.13 16.31 -5.14
C SER A 105 -1.71 16.73 -3.76
N TRP A 106 -0.78 15.96 -3.14
CA TRP A 106 -0.26 16.23 -1.80
C TRP A 106 1.14 15.63 -1.63
N GLU A 107 1.82 16.09 -0.59
CA GLU A 107 3.08 15.51 -0.13
C GLU A 107 2.84 14.67 1.11
N MET A 108 3.51 13.52 1.21
CA MET A 108 3.41 12.63 2.36
C MET A 108 4.76 12.07 2.79
N ASP A 109 4.84 11.69 4.06
CA ASP A 109 5.95 10.90 4.60
C ASP A 109 5.96 9.50 3.99
N ARG A 110 7.11 9.07 3.45
CA ARG A 110 7.24 7.78 2.75
C ARG A 110 7.15 6.57 3.67
N VAL A 111 7.38 6.72 4.98
CA VAL A 111 7.35 5.64 5.97
C VAL A 111 5.95 5.49 6.56
N THR A 112 5.37 6.61 6.99
CA THR A 112 4.08 6.58 7.69
C THR A 112 2.87 6.70 6.76
N GLY A 113 3.04 7.31 5.58
CA GLY A 113 1.93 7.64 4.68
C GLY A 113 1.15 8.89 5.12
N GLU A 114 1.56 9.52 6.22
CA GLU A 114 0.89 10.72 6.72
C GLU A 114 1.13 11.91 5.79
N PRO A 115 0.08 12.70 5.49
CA PRO A 115 0.21 13.92 4.73
C PRO A 115 1.09 14.93 5.48
N LEU A 116 1.97 15.61 4.74
CA LEU A 116 2.85 16.65 5.29
C LEU A 116 2.23 18.05 5.22
N ASP A 117 1.25 18.22 4.32
CA ASP A 117 0.53 19.48 4.10
C ASP A 117 -0.88 19.21 3.55
N SER A 118 -1.68 20.24 3.38
CA SER A 118 -3.00 20.18 2.76
C SER A 118 -2.91 19.69 1.31
N ALA A 119 -3.84 18.84 0.92
CA ALA A 119 -3.96 18.43 -0.48
C ALA A 119 -4.56 19.55 -1.34
N THR A 120 -4.11 19.65 -2.58
CA THR A 120 -4.76 20.41 -3.62
C THR A 120 -5.75 19.52 -4.35
N LEU A 121 -7.03 19.91 -4.33
CA LEU A 121 -8.12 19.23 -5.02
C LEU A 121 -8.58 20.04 -6.22
N SER A 122 -8.43 19.48 -7.41
CA SER A 122 -9.00 20.00 -8.65
C SER A 122 -10.20 19.12 -9.06
N THR A 123 -11.34 19.71 -9.35
CA THR A 123 -12.53 19.01 -9.87
C THR A 123 -12.90 19.57 -11.23
N VAL A 124 -13.58 18.77 -12.06
CA VAL A 124 -14.04 19.23 -13.35
C VAL A 124 -15.01 20.41 -13.15
N MET A 125 -14.80 21.47 -13.94
CA MET A 125 -15.64 22.70 -13.96
C MET A 125 -15.58 23.58 -12.69
N VAL A 126 -14.73 23.32 -11.73
CA VAL A 126 -14.57 24.19 -10.55
C VAL A 126 -13.19 24.79 -10.49
N MET A 127 -13.12 26.11 -10.54
CA MET A 127 -11.89 26.89 -10.45
C MET A 127 -12.07 28.01 -9.42
N PRO A 128 -11.07 28.32 -8.60
CA PRO A 128 -9.76 27.70 -8.47
C PRO A 128 -9.82 26.33 -7.75
N PRO A 129 -8.72 25.55 -7.79
CA PRO A 129 -8.59 24.35 -6.97
C PRO A 129 -8.83 24.63 -5.48
N ALA A 130 -9.40 23.66 -4.79
CA ALA A 130 -9.60 23.73 -3.34
C ALA A 130 -8.37 23.19 -2.60
N HIS A 131 -8.09 23.77 -1.43
CA HIS A 131 -7.16 23.16 -0.46
C HIS A 131 -7.98 22.35 0.55
N VAL A 132 -7.63 21.09 0.72
CA VAL A 132 -8.33 20.16 1.63
C VAL A 132 -7.31 19.66 2.66
N GLU A 133 -7.63 19.81 3.92
CA GLU A 133 -6.84 19.24 5.00
C GLU A 133 -7.00 17.72 4.99
N MET A 134 -5.89 16.99 4.77
CA MET A 134 -5.86 15.54 4.86
C MET A 134 -5.42 15.16 6.27
N ALA A 135 -6.31 14.59 7.04
CA ALA A 135 -6.05 14.25 8.46
C ALA A 135 -5.56 12.81 8.66
N GLY A 136 -5.05 12.15 7.61
CA GLY A 136 -4.51 10.80 7.71
C GLY A 136 -4.14 10.17 6.37
N PRO A 137 -3.54 8.98 6.41
CA PRO A 137 -3.04 8.26 5.24
C PRO A 137 -4.18 7.79 4.31
N TRP A 138 -3.86 7.60 3.03
CA TRP A 138 -4.78 7.06 2.02
C TRP A 138 -4.17 5.89 1.26
N PHE A 139 -3.18 6.13 0.38
CA PHE A 139 -2.55 5.12 -0.47
C PHE A 139 -1.46 4.32 0.22
N LYS A 140 -1.10 4.68 1.42
CA LYS A 140 -0.08 4.00 2.22
C LYS A 140 -0.43 4.10 3.70
N LEU A 141 -0.38 2.98 4.40
CA LEU A 141 -0.47 2.93 5.86
C LEU A 141 0.92 2.88 6.51
N PRO A 142 1.07 3.34 7.74
CA PRO A 142 2.29 3.15 8.50
C PRO A 142 2.60 1.67 8.67
N VAL A 143 3.89 1.31 8.54
CA VAL A 143 4.39 -0.03 8.76
C VAL A 143 5.13 -0.08 10.07
N GLU A 144 4.48 -0.52 11.13
CA GLU A 144 5.09 -0.69 12.44
C GLU A 144 5.24 -2.18 12.79
N GLY A 145 6.48 -2.65 12.89
CA GLY A 145 6.82 -3.96 13.45
C GLY A 145 6.41 -5.18 12.63
N ALA A 146 6.34 -6.33 13.31
CA ALA A 146 5.88 -7.58 12.72
C ALA A 146 4.36 -7.55 12.48
N VAL A 147 3.86 -8.41 11.58
CA VAL A 147 2.43 -8.53 11.25
C VAL A 147 1.54 -8.66 12.49
N ASP A 148 2.03 -9.33 13.53
CA ASP A 148 1.29 -9.57 14.78
C ASP A 148 1.14 -8.31 15.66
N THR A 149 1.83 -7.21 15.35
CA THR A 149 1.77 -5.94 16.10
C THR A 149 1.07 -4.82 15.34
N ARG A 150 0.38 -5.15 14.24
CA ARG A 150 -0.38 -4.17 13.45
C ARG A 150 -1.52 -3.58 14.26
N ALA A 151 -1.77 -2.30 14.05
CA ALA A 151 -2.90 -1.63 14.67
C ALA A 151 -4.21 -2.33 14.27
N GLU A 152 -5.03 -2.69 15.23
CA GLU A 152 -6.36 -3.26 14.97
C GLU A 152 -7.28 -2.23 14.31
N GLN A 153 -7.04 -0.95 14.52
CA GLN A 153 -7.77 0.16 13.91
C GLN A 153 -6.80 1.27 13.49
N VAL A 154 -7.04 1.80 12.31
CA VAL A 154 -6.32 2.95 11.73
C VAL A 154 -7.33 3.97 11.20
N GLU A 155 -6.96 5.24 11.20
CA GLU A 155 -7.74 6.28 10.53
C GLU A 155 -7.28 6.37 9.07
N VAL A 156 -8.18 6.19 8.10
CA VAL A 156 -7.87 6.24 6.67
C VAL A 156 -8.67 7.34 6.01
N PHE A 157 -8.01 8.16 5.19
CA PHE A 157 -8.65 9.26 4.48
C PHE A 157 -9.65 8.75 3.43
N ASP A 158 -10.84 9.33 3.44
CA ASP A 158 -11.88 9.10 2.44
C ASP A 158 -12.04 10.35 1.55
N PRO A 159 -11.77 10.24 0.23
CA PRO A 159 -11.79 11.38 -0.67
C PRO A 159 -13.20 11.96 -0.90
N ILE A 160 -14.26 11.15 -0.77
CA ILE A 160 -15.64 11.64 -0.92
C ILE A 160 -16.08 12.37 0.36
N LEU A 161 -15.77 11.81 1.52
CA LEU A 161 -16.04 12.42 2.81
C LEU A 161 -15.17 13.66 3.07
N ARG A 162 -13.99 13.73 2.44
CA ARG A 162 -12.89 14.69 2.69
C ARG A 162 -12.47 14.72 4.15
N ALA A 163 -12.46 13.57 4.78
CA ALA A 163 -12.11 13.38 6.18
C ALA A 163 -11.60 11.94 6.36
N THR A 164 -10.99 11.64 7.51
CA THR A 164 -10.71 10.26 7.87
C THR A 164 -11.95 9.56 8.39
N ALA A 165 -11.96 8.24 8.22
CA ALA A 165 -12.89 7.33 8.86
C ALA A 165 -12.11 6.13 9.41
N PRO A 166 -12.55 5.53 10.53
CA PRO A 166 -11.89 4.38 11.11
C PRO A 166 -11.96 3.17 10.19
N ALA A 167 -10.82 2.51 10.00
CA ALA A 167 -10.69 1.24 9.30
C ALA A 167 -10.16 0.17 10.27
N ILE A 168 -10.88 -0.95 10.36
CA ILE A 168 -10.62 -2.03 11.31
C ILE A 168 -9.97 -3.18 10.57
N LEU A 169 -8.93 -3.78 11.12
CA LEU A 169 -8.26 -4.95 10.55
C LEU A 169 -9.25 -6.13 10.48
N ALA A 170 -9.63 -6.52 9.26
CA ALA A 170 -10.58 -7.60 8.98
C ALA A 170 -9.87 -8.93 8.71
N GLY A 171 -8.63 -8.91 8.22
CA GLY A 171 -7.90 -10.14 7.92
C GLY A 171 -6.52 -9.91 7.32
N ALA A 172 -5.84 -11.03 7.05
CA ALA A 172 -4.56 -11.04 6.37
C ALA A 172 -4.48 -12.26 5.43
N ASP A 173 -4.15 -12.01 4.17
CA ASP A 173 -3.98 -13.02 3.14
C ASP A 173 -2.51 -13.18 2.75
N LYS A 174 -2.12 -14.40 2.34
CA LYS A 174 -0.79 -14.68 1.81
C LYS A 174 -0.88 -14.91 0.30
N VAL A 175 -0.80 -13.83 -0.46
CA VAL A 175 -0.79 -13.86 -1.93
C VAL A 175 0.46 -13.11 -2.39
N ASN A 176 1.50 -13.82 -2.88
CA ASN A 176 2.80 -13.24 -3.28
C ASN A 176 3.44 -12.26 -2.27
N GLY A 177 3.05 -12.37 -0.99
CA GLY A 177 3.35 -11.48 0.12
C GLY A 177 2.28 -11.60 1.18
N VAL A 178 2.33 -10.77 2.20
CA VAL A 178 1.25 -10.64 3.17
C VAL A 178 0.45 -9.38 2.84
N VAL A 179 -0.83 -9.55 2.56
CA VAL A 179 -1.77 -8.45 2.31
C VAL A 179 -2.69 -8.33 3.52
N LEU A 180 -2.74 -7.16 4.10
CA LEU A 180 -3.63 -6.83 5.21
C LEU A 180 -4.90 -6.20 4.66
N THR A 181 -6.05 -6.68 5.09
CA THR A 181 -7.36 -6.14 4.71
C THR A 181 -7.94 -5.36 5.87
N TYR A 182 -8.22 -4.07 5.63
CA TYR A 182 -8.92 -3.21 6.57
C TYR A 182 -10.32 -2.90 6.06
N GLN A 183 -11.32 -3.03 6.93
CA GLN A 183 -12.69 -2.61 6.64
C GLN A 183 -12.91 -1.18 7.14
N GLN A 184 -13.25 -0.29 6.23
CA GLN A 184 -13.63 1.09 6.51
C GLN A 184 -15.13 1.26 6.28
N MET A 185 -15.85 1.69 7.30
CA MET A 185 -17.29 1.97 7.20
C MET A 185 -17.56 3.45 7.40
N VAL A 186 -18.32 4.04 6.48
CA VAL A 186 -18.82 5.41 6.57
C VAL A 186 -20.33 5.35 6.69
N GLU A 187 -20.82 5.74 7.85
CA GLU A 187 -22.25 5.86 8.10
C GLU A 187 -22.88 6.96 7.23
N PRO A 188 -24.19 6.86 6.92
CA PRO A 188 -24.89 7.88 6.12
C PRO A 188 -24.59 9.28 6.61
N THR A 189 -23.88 10.06 5.81
CA THR A 189 -23.38 11.39 6.16
C THR A 189 -23.78 12.42 5.13
N ASN A 190 -24.46 13.48 5.57
CA ASN A 190 -24.77 14.64 4.76
C ASN A 190 -23.48 15.41 4.43
N LEU A 191 -23.06 15.37 3.16
CA LEU A 191 -21.80 15.98 2.71
C LEU A 191 -21.80 17.51 2.83
N ALA A 192 -22.96 18.17 2.79
CA ALA A 192 -23.04 19.62 2.97
C ALA A 192 -22.65 20.07 4.39
N THR A 193 -22.65 19.16 5.35
CA THR A 193 -22.14 19.43 6.73
C THR A 193 -20.62 19.33 6.82
N LYS A 194 -19.99 18.72 5.84
CA LYS A 194 -18.52 18.49 5.81
C LYS A 194 -17.79 19.56 5.00
N TYR A 195 -18.29 19.86 3.80
CA TYR A 195 -17.70 20.85 2.92
C TYR A 195 -18.75 21.41 1.94
N ALA A 196 -18.46 22.61 1.42
CA ALA A 196 -19.28 23.22 0.37
C ALA A 196 -18.85 22.70 -1.01
N ALA A 197 -19.81 22.15 -1.77
CA ALA A 197 -19.65 21.82 -3.18
C ALA A 197 -20.98 21.99 -3.91
N LEU A 198 -20.92 22.19 -5.24
CA LEU A 198 -22.09 22.47 -6.07
C LEU A 198 -23.18 21.41 -5.95
N ASN A 199 -22.77 20.14 -5.88
CA ASN A 199 -23.70 19.01 -5.87
C ASN A 199 -24.10 18.57 -4.45
N ASN A 200 -23.57 19.18 -3.40
CA ASN A 200 -23.90 18.79 -2.02
C ASN A 200 -25.33 19.20 -1.62
N THR A 201 -25.94 20.11 -2.38
CA THR A 201 -27.31 20.52 -2.17
C THR A 201 -28.06 20.68 -3.50
N LYS A 202 -29.32 20.35 -3.52
CA LYS A 202 -30.22 20.48 -4.69
C LYS A 202 -31.55 21.05 -4.24
N MET A 203 -32.12 21.98 -5.01
CA MET A 203 -33.49 22.48 -4.81
C MET A 203 -34.42 21.71 -5.72
N VAL A 204 -35.48 21.15 -5.15
CA VAL A 204 -36.53 20.43 -5.89
C VAL A 204 -37.85 21.14 -5.62
N THR A 205 -38.65 21.33 -6.66
CA THR A 205 -40.00 21.92 -6.55
C THR A 205 -41.02 20.83 -6.91
N ASP A 206 -41.97 20.59 -6.04
CA ASP A 206 -43.07 19.65 -6.26
C ASP A 206 -44.10 20.19 -7.26
N GLU A 207 -45.10 19.36 -7.62
CA GLU A 207 -46.19 19.73 -8.53
C GLU A 207 -47.08 20.83 -7.96
N GLU A 208 -47.06 21.02 -6.63
CA GLU A 208 -47.85 22.03 -5.91
C GLU A 208 -47.13 23.38 -5.81
N GLY A 209 -45.85 23.44 -6.27
CA GLY A 209 -45.00 24.63 -6.25
C GLY A 209 -44.23 24.84 -4.94
N ASN A 210 -44.26 23.87 -4.00
CA ASN A 210 -43.43 23.92 -2.80
C ASN A 210 -41.99 23.57 -3.17
N THR A 211 -41.06 24.33 -2.62
CA THR A 211 -39.61 24.10 -2.88
C THR A 211 -38.95 23.53 -1.65
N GLU A 212 -38.24 22.42 -1.82
CA GLU A 212 -37.50 21.74 -0.79
C GLU A 212 -36.01 21.67 -1.14
N GLN A 213 -35.14 21.80 -0.13
CA GLN A 213 -33.71 21.61 -0.27
C GLN A 213 -33.35 20.19 0.11
N LEU A 214 -32.73 19.46 -0.82
CA LEU A 214 -32.18 18.14 -0.62
C LEU A 214 -30.66 18.23 -0.42
N PHE A 215 -30.12 17.26 0.30
CA PHE A 215 -28.70 17.16 0.69
C PHE A 215 -28.11 15.86 0.18
N LEU A 216 -26.95 15.95 -0.48
CA LEU A 216 -26.22 14.76 -0.91
C LEU A 216 -25.70 14.02 0.32
N THR A 217 -26.18 12.81 0.50
CA THR A 217 -25.81 11.90 1.58
C THR A 217 -24.95 10.78 1.02
N TYR A 218 -23.88 10.49 1.71
CA TYR A 218 -22.87 9.49 1.34
C TYR A 218 -22.76 8.42 2.40
N ARG A 219 -22.76 7.17 1.96
CA ARG A 219 -22.47 5.97 2.74
C ARG A 219 -21.46 5.12 1.98
N ALA A 220 -20.53 4.47 2.68
CA ALA A 220 -19.63 3.49 2.09
C ALA A 220 -19.29 2.36 3.06
N ASP A 221 -19.05 1.18 2.51
CA ASP A 221 -18.36 0.06 3.17
C ASP A 221 -17.24 -0.40 2.23
N ARG A 222 -15.98 -0.37 2.71
CA ARG A 222 -14.82 -0.67 1.90
C ARG A 222 -13.94 -1.71 2.56
N LEU A 223 -13.37 -2.58 1.74
CA LEU A 223 -12.22 -3.40 2.08
C LEU A 223 -11.00 -2.83 1.35
N LEU A 224 -10.05 -2.37 2.12
CA LEU A 224 -8.80 -1.77 1.65
C LEU A 224 -7.68 -2.77 1.86
N HIS A 225 -6.99 -3.17 0.79
CA HIS A 225 -5.95 -4.17 0.80
C HIS A 225 -4.58 -3.49 0.74
N TYR A 226 -3.78 -3.63 1.81
CA TYR A 226 -2.46 -3.03 1.90
C TYR A 226 -1.37 -4.10 1.97
N GLU A 227 -0.30 -3.95 1.20
CA GLU A 227 0.86 -4.83 1.30
C GLU A 227 1.59 -4.59 2.63
N SER A 228 1.97 -5.66 3.30
CA SER A 228 2.38 -5.61 4.70
C SER A 228 3.76 -4.99 4.97
N ASN A 229 4.69 -5.02 4.00
CA ASN A 229 6.06 -4.55 4.20
C ASN A 229 6.22 -3.06 3.90
N THR A 230 5.48 -2.57 2.92
CA THR A 230 5.52 -1.17 2.47
C THR A 230 4.32 -0.36 2.93
N GLY A 231 3.23 -1.04 3.30
CA GLY A 231 1.95 -0.40 3.61
C GLY A 231 1.24 0.19 2.40
N VAL A 232 1.67 -0.10 1.17
CA VAL A 232 1.06 0.43 -0.06
C VAL A 232 -0.27 -0.25 -0.32
N LEU A 233 -1.27 0.54 -0.73
CA LEU A 233 -2.56 0.05 -1.19
C LEU A 233 -2.37 -0.77 -2.47
N VAL A 234 -2.91 -1.99 -2.50
CA VAL A 234 -2.79 -2.92 -3.64
C VAL A 234 -4.14 -3.43 -4.15
N GLY A 235 -5.21 -3.02 -3.52
CA GLY A 235 -6.56 -3.37 -3.97
C GLY A 235 -7.63 -2.71 -3.13
N ILE A 236 -8.82 -2.56 -3.73
CA ILE A 236 -10.00 -1.95 -3.13
C ILE A 236 -11.21 -2.79 -3.50
N GLN A 237 -12.06 -3.06 -2.52
CA GLN A 237 -13.45 -3.44 -2.73
C GLN A 237 -14.31 -2.41 -2.02
N GLU A 238 -15.37 -1.94 -2.68
CA GLU A 238 -16.23 -0.93 -2.07
C GLU A 238 -17.71 -1.11 -2.46
N ASP A 239 -18.57 -0.81 -1.51
CA ASP A 239 -20.01 -0.64 -1.65
C ASP A 239 -20.30 0.82 -1.33
N VAL A 240 -20.74 1.58 -2.33
CA VAL A 240 -20.93 3.03 -2.24
C VAL A 240 -22.37 3.39 -2.58
N ASP A 241 -22.96 4.22 -1.74
CA ASP A 241 -24.32 4.73 -1.91
C ASP A 241 -24.33 6.24 -1.70
N LEU A 242 -24.54 6.96 -2.80
CA LEU A 242 -24.74 8.40 -2.85
C LEU A 242 -26.20 8.68 -3.24
N TYR A 243 -26.92 9.42 -2.42
CA TYR A 243 -28.32 9.77 -2.66
C TYR A 243 -28.65 11.13 -2.08
N TYR A 244 -29.68 11.76 -2.60
CA TYR A 244 -30.22 12.96 -2.01
C TYR A 244 -31.27 12.61 -0.94
N ALA A 245 -31.14 13.26 0.22
CA ALA A 245 -32.06 13.14 1.34
C ALA A 245 -32.65 14.50 1.70
N ASP A 246 -33.81 14.46 2.28
CA ASP A 246 -34.47 15.65 2.88
C ASP A 246 -33.73 16.11 4.15
N ARG A 247 -34.26 17.14 4.79
CA ARG A 247 -33.69 17.68 6.04
C ARG A 247 -33.73 16.70 7.21
N ASP A 248 -34.65 15.75 7.20
CA ASP A 248 -34.82 14.73 8.23
C ASP A 248 -33.99 13.46 7.97
N GLY A 249 -33.28 13.42 6.83
CA GLY A 249 -32.42 12.32 6.42
C GLY A 249 -33.15 11.23 5.64
N ASN A 250 -34.41 11.43 5.23
CA ASN A 250 -35.13 10.46 4.43
C ASN A 250 -34.62 10.50 2.98
N ARG A 251 -34.30 9.36 2.41
CA ARG A 251 -33.89 9.22 1.01
C ARG A 251 -34.99 9.64 0.07
N THR A 252 -34.70 10.56 -0.83
CA THR A 252 -35.67 11.14 -1.77
C THR A 252 -35.31 10.78 -3.21
N GLU A 253 -34.04 10.83 -3.59
CA GLU A 253 -33.60 10.62 -4.97
C GLU A 253 -32.25 9.89 -4.99
N ASP A 254 -32.15 8.87 -5.84
CA ASP A 254 -30.88 8.16 -6.07
C ASP A 254 -29.93 9.02 -6.88
N TYR A 255 -28.64 8.99 -6.52
CA TYR A 255 -27.62 9.67 -7.31
C TYR A 255 -26.64 8.68 -7.94
N VAL A 256 -25.84 7.94 -7.14
CA VAL A 256 -24.95 6.89 -7.62
C VAL A 256 -24.88 5.77 -6.59
N THR A 257 -25.08 4.54 -7.04
CA THR A 257 -24.92 3.35 -6.21
C THR A 257 -24.15 2.30 -6.98
N TYR A 258 -23.13 1.71 -6.36
CA TYR A 258 -22.37 0.62 -6.94
C TYR A 258 -21.70 -0.24 -5.87
N SER A 259 -21.45 -1.50 -6.20
CA SER A 259 -20.69 -2.46 -5.41
C SER A 259 -19.64 -3.11 -6.31
N ALA A 260 -18.38 -2.74 -6.14
CA ALA A 260 -17.31 -3.12 -7.06
C ALA A 260 -16.00 -3.41 -6.32
N GLN A 261 -15.14 -4.16 -6.99
CA GLN A 261 -13.78 -4.42 -6.53
C GLN A 261 -12.79 -4.22 -7.66
N THR A 262 -11.53 -3.96 -7.34
CA THR A 262 -10.44 -3.97 -8.31
C THR A 262 -10.45 -5.29 -9.05
N GLU A 263 -10.28 -5.25 -10.38
CA GLU A 263 -10.39 -6.42 -11.26
C GLU A 263 -9.47 -7.56 -10.79
N GLY A 264 -10.06 -8.50 -10.08
CA GLY A 264 -9.54 -9.80 -9.73
C GLY A 264 -8.20 -9.87 -8.98
N ASP A 265 -7.76 -11.10 -8.76
CA ASP A 265 -6.42 -11.38 -8.23
C ASP A 265 -5.29 -10.92 -9.17
N GLU A 266 -5.56 -10.73 -10.45
CA GLU A 266 -4.58 -10.35 -11.46
C GLU A 266 -4.05 -8.93 -11.23
N GLN A 267 -4.91 -7.93 -11.10
CA GLN A 267 -4.49 -6.53 -10.86
C GLN A 267 -3.81 -6.38 -9.49
N ARG A 268 -4.27 -7.11 -8.47
CA ARG A 268 -3.61 -7.15 -7.17
C ARG A 268 -2.25 -7.83 -7.24
N GLN A 269 -2.08 -8.87 -8.06
CA GLN A 269 -0.81 -9.54 -8.28
C GLN A 269 0.18 -8.65 -9.03
N ASP A 270 -0.29 -7.88 -10.02
CA ASP A 270 0.53 -6.92 -10.76
C ASP A 270 1.03 -5.81 -9.84
N ALA A 271 0.16 -5.24 -9.00
CA ALA A 271 0.56 -4.25 -8.00
C ALA A 271 1.56 -4.82 -6.98
N LEU A 272 1.44 -6.10 -6.60
CA LEU A 272 2.38 -6.78 -5.71
C LEU A 272 3.70 -7.15 -6.41
N ALA A 273 3.71 -7.31 -7.74
CA ALA A 273 4.94 -7.64 -8.47
C ALA A 273 5.99 -6.52 -8.41
N ASP A 274 5.56 -5.27 -8.29
CA ASP A 274 6.43 -4.10 -8.14
C ASP A 274 7.01 -3.97 -6.72
N ILE A 275 6.55 -4.80 -5.77
CA ILE A 275 6.97 -4.74 -4.37
C ILE A 275 7.81 -5.97 -4.04
N PRO A 276 9.05 -5.82 -3.49
CA PRO A 276 9.90 -6.95 -3.11
C PRO A 276 9.20 -7.91 -2.15
N SER A 277 9.01 -9.17 -2.55
CA SER A 277 8.29 -10.14 -1.74
C SER A 277 9.10 -10.61 -0.54
N GLN A 278 8.43 -10.74 0.62
CA GLN A 278 9.05 -11.26 1.84
C GLN A 278 9.57 -12.70 1.67
N SER A 279 8.91 -13.52 0.84
CA SER A 279 9.28 -14.92 0.61
C SER A 279 10.58 -15.06 -0.17
N GLU A 280 10.80 -14.22 -1.18
CA GLU A 280 12.05 -14.22 -1.96
C GLU A 280 13.21 -13.71 -1.12
N SER A 281 13.02 -12.63 -0.38
CA SER A 281 14.02 -12.11 0.54
C SER A 281 14.41 -13.11 1.63
N GLN A 282 13.44 -13.80 2.26
CA GLN A 282 13.70 -14.84 3.25
C GLN A 282 14.49 -16.02 2.65
N THR A 283 14.12 -16.46 1.44
CA THR A 283 14.81 -17.55 0.76
C THR A 283 16.26 -17.20 0.47
N VAL A 284 16.53 -16.03 -0.10
CA VAL A 284 17.89 -15.53 -0.37
C VAL A 284 18.70 -15.41 0.94
N THR A 285 18.10 -14.85 1.96
CA THR A 285 18.69 -14.70 3.29
C THR A 285 19.12 -16.04 3.89
N ILE A 286 18.23 -17.04 3.87
CA ILE A 286 18.52 -18.39 4.39
C ILE A 286 19.66 -19.03 3.59
N ILE A 287 19.62 -18.93 2.26
CA ILE A 287 20.70 -19.47 1.39
C ILE A 287 22.04 -18.83 1.74
N VAL A 288 22.11 -17.52 1.85
CA VAL A 288 23.35 -16.79 2.19
C VAL A 288 23.88 -17.19 3.56
N MET A 289 23.00 -17.30 4.58
CA MET A 289 23.40 -17.74 5.92
C MET A 289 23.91 -19.18 5.93
N VAL A 290 23.24 -20.11 5.24
CA VAL A 290 23.65 -21.52 5.16
C VAL A 290 25.01 -21.64 4.45
N VAL A 291 25.20 -20.97 3.34
CA VAL A 291 26.49 -20.94 2.60
C VAL A 291 27.59 -20.34 3.47
N GLY A 292 27.30 -19.22 4.16
CA GLY A 292 28.26 -18.60 5.09
C GLY A 292 28.65 -19.52 6.24
N ALA A 293 27.69 -20.22 6.85
CA ALA A 293 27.95 -21.19 7.91
C ALA A 293 28.79 -22.36 7.42
N LEU A 294 28.51 -22.91 6.24
CA LEU A 294 29.33 -24.00 5.65
C LEU A 294 30.78 -23.55 5.40
N ILE A 295 30.99 -22.36 4.84
CA ILE A 295 32.33 -21.81 4.61
C ILE A 295 33.06 -21.61 5.94
N ALA A 296 32.40 -21.08 6.97
CA ALA A 296 33.01 -20.93 8.31
C ALA A 296 33.44 -22.27 8.90
N VAL A 297 32.58 -23.29 8.83
CA VAL A 297 32.90 -24.66 9.31
C VAL A 297 34.09 -25.25 8.58
N VAL A 298 34.14 -25.15 7.26
CA VAL A 298 35.29 -25.63 6.45
C VAL A 298 36.57 -24.89 6.85
N GLY A 299 36.52 -23.58 7.04
CA GLY A 299 37.61 -22.77 7.51
C GLY A 299 38.10 -23.21 8.91
N LEU A 300 37.17 -23.49 9.82
CA LEU A 300 37.46 -23.95 11.18
C LEU A 300 38.16 -25.33 11.19
N ILE A 301 37.65 -26.28 10.42
CA ILE A 301 38.24 -27.61 10.26
C ILE A 301 39.67 -27.48 9.68
N GLY A 302 39.86 -26.60 8.69
CA GLY A 302 41.19 -26.33 8.12
C GLY A 302 42.18 -25.72 9.11
N ALA A 303 41.71 -24.85 10.01
CA ALA A 303 42.51 -24.20 11.05
C ALA A 303 42.92 -25.18 12.17
N LEU A 304 42.05 -26.14 12.49
CA LEU A 304 42.27 -27.12 13.55
C LEU A 304 43.08 -28.34 13.10
N ARG A 305 43.37 -28.52 11.81
CA ARG A 305 44.21 -29.64 11.32
C ARG A 305 45.65 -29.49 11.83
N PRO A 306 46.18 -30.53 12.50
CA PRO A 306 47.56 -30.51 12.97
C PRO A 306 48.57 -30.49 11.78
N ASP A 307 49.60 -29.67 11.91
CA ASP A 307 50.64 -29.52 10.89
C ASP A 307 51.42 -30.81 10.76
N ARG A 308 51.29 -31.53 9.65
CA ARG A 308 52.02 -32.78 9.37
C ARG A 308 53.54 -32.62 9.43
N ARG A 309 54.08 -31.41 9.44
CA ARG A 309 55.51 -31.15 9.52
C ARG A 309 56.09 -31.30 10.93
N GLN A 310 55.30 -31.19 11.99
CA GLN A 310 55.76 -31.41 13.36
C GLN A 310 55.86 -32.91 13.73
N ALA A 311 55.02 -33.75 13.13
CA ALA A 311 55.08 -35.20 13.37
C ALA A 311 56.34 -35.87 12.79
N ALA A 312 56.93 -35.30 11.74
CA ALA A 312 58.14 -35.84 11.11
C ALA A 312 59.49 -35.48 11.85
N SER A 313 59.49 -34.48 12.72
CA SER A 313 60.67 -34.04 13.46
C SER A 313 60.85 -34.77 14.79
N VAL A 314 59.80 -35.36 15.36
CA VAL A 314 59.89 -36.14 16.64
C VAL A 314 60.37 -37.56 16.40
N SER A 315 60.26 -38.13 15.20
CA SER A 315 60.71 -39.50 14.86
C SER A 315 62.22 -39.61 14.54
N ARG A 316 62.98 -38.51 14.61
CA ARG A 316 64.39 -38.52 14.20
C ARG A 316 65.41 -38.29 15.36
N ALA A 317 64.93 -38.38 16.58
CA ALA A 317 65.79 -38.28 17.77
C ALA A 317 65.77 -39.61 18.55
N GLU A 318 66.33 -40.63 17.93
CA GLU A 318 66.89 -41.83 18.66
C GLU A 318 68.36 -41.63 18.84
N PRO A 319 68.89 -41.74 20.07
CA PRO A 319 70.35 -41.68 20.29
C PRO A 319 70.99 -42.97 19.86
N LYS A 320 72.11 -42.88 19.12
CA LYS A 320 73.07 -43.97 18.94
C LYS A 320 74.03 -43.93 20.08
N ASP A 321 74.09 -45.00 20.84
CA ASP A 321 75.28 -45.46 21.52
C ASP A 321 76.25 -46.12 20.61
#